data_6f9841a58a43894ed5e8896294519aa7
#
_entry.id   6f9841a58a43894ed5e8896294519aa7
#
_cell.length_a   1.000
_cell.length_b   1.000
_cell.length_c   1.000
_cell.angle_alpha   90.00
_cell.angle_beta   90.00
_cell.angle_gamma   90.00
#
_symmetry.space_group_name_H-M   'P 1'
#
loop_
_entity.id
_entity.type
_entity.pdbx_description
1 polymer ?
#
loop_
_entity_poly.entity_id
_entity_poly.type
_entity_poly.pdbx_seq_one_letter_code
_entity_poly.pdbx_strand_id
1 'polypeptide(L)'
;MRLVASPALTLRACVLAALAAPGCFDVHLVDPGPAVIDDFDDGDLASALPHFHAWESYSFSPNNPDSHDLGLVAGTTNNPFALYLDFRVDDPPDGTQQDGGAALMIRSDVPWDITSYRALVFSAKLESGNPALPSNALLYIELGCATAVAEDGSRRGDMYVVASVNHTAAWQEFRISLVNFATASWLGSIWVAGGPAQCLQRVDSIRFSVDAHLSDGQSGRGVLTIDNIYVE
;
A
#
# COMPACT_ATOMS: atom_id res chain seq x y z
N MET A 1 -23.21 29.46 14.93
CA MET A 1 -22.13 28.86 14.13
C MET A 1 -20.82 29.18 14.84
N ARG A 2 -20.29 28.26 15.65
CA ARG A 2 -19.04 28.44 16.41
C ARG A 2 -17.95 27.65 15.73
N LEU A 3 -16.96 28.35 15.20
CA LEU A 3 -15.69 27.75 14.70
C LEU A 3 -14.90 27.21 15.90
N VAL A 4 -14.66 25.90 15.93
CA VAL A 4 -13.75 25.28 16.88
C VAL A 4 -12.37 25.30 16.23
N ALA A 5 -11.48 26.13 16.75
CA ALA A 5 -10.10 26.18 16.36
C ALA A 5 -9.39 24.92 16.89
N SER A 6 -8.75 24.17 16.02
CA SER A 6 -7.85 23.05 16.36
C SER A 6 -6.56 23.61 16.97
N PRO A 7 -6.05 23.10 18.10
CA PRO A 7 -4.79 23.55 18.65
C PRO A 7 -3.62 23.05 17.81
N ALA A 8 -2.91 23.98 17.16
CA ALA A 8 -1.62 23.72 16.54
C ALA A 8 -0.60 23.34 17.62
N LEU A 9 0.00 22.16 17.50
CA LEU A 9 1.10 21.71 18.35
C LEU A 9 2.36 22.50 17.96
N THR A 10 2.75 23.45 18.80
CA THR A 10 3.96 24.27 18.59
C THR A 10 5.15 23.55 19.23
N LEU A 11 6.03 22.96 18.43
CA LEU A 11 7.30 22.40 18.88
C LEU A 11 8.34 23.54 18.91
N ARG A 12 8.80 23.94 20.10
CA ARG A 12 9.88 24.94 20.23
C ARG A 12 11.22 24.25 20.22
N ALA A 13 11.94 24.32 19.12
CA ALA A 13 13.33 23.89 19.04
C ALA A 13 14.26 25.07 19.33
N CYS A 14 14.90 25.05 20.50
CA CYS A 14 15.99 26.00 20.81
C CYS A 14 17.32 25.42 20.36
N VAL A 15 17.90 25.98 19.30
CA VAL A 15 19.30 25.70 18.91
C VAL A 15 20.19 26.69 19.63
N LEU A 16 21.04 26.21 20.53
CA LEU A 16 22.08 27.01 21.17
C LEU A 16 23.21 27.28 20.16
N ALA A 17 23.14 28.39 19.46
CA ALA A 17 24.29 28.99 18.80
C ALA A 17 24.68 30.25 19.61
N ALA A 18 25.89 30.28 20.11
CA ALA A 18 26.45 31.39 20.84
C ALA A 18 26.51 32.64 19.98
N LEU A 19 26.06 33.76 20.57
CA LEU A 19 26.09 35.15 20.19
C LEU A 19 24.80 35.74 19.60
N ALA A 20 24.04 36.32 20.55
CA ALA A 20 23.24 37.55 20.41
C ALA A 20 22.13 37.58 19.36
N ALA A 21 21.01 36.95 19.68
CA ALA A 21 19.65 37.55 19.58
C ALA A 21 18.60 36.52 20.07
N PRO A 22 17.60 36.90 20.87
CA PRO A 22 16.53 36.00 21.25
C PRO A 22 15.52 35.91 20.10
N GLY A 23 15.75 35.00 19.19
CA GLY A 23 14.80 34.66 18.13
C GLY A 23 14.50 33.17 18.20
N CYS A 24 13.41 32.80 18.85
CA CYS A 24 12.83 31.47 18.63
C CYS A 24 12.24 31.49 17.22
N PHE A 25 12.78 30.68 16.32
CA PHE A 25 12.11 30.46 15.04
C PHE A 25 10.94 29.50 15.31
N ASP A 26 9.73 29.99 15.10
CA ASP A 26 8.56 29.13 14.99
C ASP A 26 8.66 28.38 13.66
N VAL A 27 9.08 27.10 13.73
CA VAL A 27 8.96 26.22 12.58
C VAL A 27 7.49 25.83 12.46
N HIS A 28 6.78 26.54 11.61
CA HIS A 28 5.47 26.08 11.19
C HIS A 28 5.69 24.83 10.33
N LEU A 29 5.40 23.65 10.88
CA LEU A 29 5.20 22.44 10.07
C LEU A 29 3.96 22.70 9.22
N VAL A 30 4.19 23.06 7.99
CA VAL A 30 3.10 23.17 7.00
C VAL A 30 2.64 21.76 6.75
N ASP A 31 1.35 21.48 6.99
CA ASP A 31 0.71 20.25 6.52
C ASP A 31 0.85 20.24 4.99
N PRO A 32 1.51 19.26 4.39
CA PRO A 32 1.74 19.27 2.94
C PRO A 32 0.44 19.15 2.14
N GLY A 33 -0.68 18.89 2.81
CA GLY A 33 -1.93 18.53 2.16
C GLY A 33 -1.87 17.12 1.57
N PRO A 34 -2.99 16.59 1.07
CA PRO A 34 -3.03 15.28 0.44
C PRO A 34 -2.15 15.24 -0.83
N ALA A 35 -1.42 14.14 -1.01
CA ALA A 35 -0.70 13.85 -2.25
C ALA A 35 -1.35 12.66 -2.94
N VAL A 36 -1.94 12.91 -4.11
CA VAL A 36 -2.57 11.87 -4.94
C VAL A 36 -1.48 10.99 -5.54
N ILE A 37 -1.58 9.69 -5.30
CA ILE A 37 -0.73 8.68 -5.90
C ILE A 37 -1.33 8.31 -7.26
N ASP A 38 -2.63 8.02 -7.25
CA ASP A 38 -3.40 7.77 -8.46
C ASP A 38 -4.91 7.84 -8.17
N ASP A 39 -5.65 8.46 -9.06
CA ASP A 39 -7.12 8.46 -9.08
C ASP A 39 -7.69 7.87 -10.37
N PHE A 40 -6.82 7.47 -11.30
CA PHE A 40 -7.12 6.84 -12.59
C PHE A 40 -8.04 7.67 -13.51
N ASP A 41 -8.31 8.94 -13.18
CA ASP A 41 -9.24 9.80 -13.92
C ASP A 41 -8.78 10.11 -15.35
N ASP A 42 -7.49 10.03 -15.61
CA ASP A 42 -6.89 10.22 -16.94
C ASP A 42 -7.06 8.98 -17.86
N GLY A 43 -7.49 7.85 -17.31
CA GLY A 43 -7.80 6.63 -18.05
C GLY A 43 -6.56 5.86 -18.50
N ASP A 44 -5.45 5.99 -17.78
CA ASP A 44 -4.24 5.22 -18.03
C ASP A 44 -3.72 4.54 -16.73
N LEU A 45 -2.60 3.84 -16.82
CA LEU A 45 -1.97 3.13 -15.70
C LEU A 45 -0.75 3.88 -15.15
N ALA A 46 -0.46 5.07 -15.64
CA ALA A 46 0.64 5.88 -15.16
C ALA A 46 0.24 6.58 -13.86
N SER A 47 1.12 6.60 -12.88
CA SER A 47 0.87 7.31 -11.62
C SER A 47 0.80 8.82 -11.82
N ALA A 48 -0.05 9.47 -11.04
CA ALA A 48 -0.07 10.93 -10.94
C ALA A 48 1.25 11.50 -10.33
N LEU A 49 2.05 10.67 -9.64
CA LEU A 49 3.34 11.05 -9.09
C LEU A 49 4.47 10.90 -10.14
N PRO A 50 5.25 11.94 -10.43
CA PRO A 50 6.17 11.98 -11.58
C PRO A 50 7.35 11.02 -11.52
N HIS A 51 7.61 10.39 -10.38
CA HIS A 51 8.74 9.47 -10.18
C HIS A 51 8.30 8.00 -10.08
N PHE A 52 7.00 7.76 -10.09
CA PHE A 52 6.45 6.42 -10.10
C PHE A 52 6.20 5.95 -11.54
N HIS A 53 6.39 4.65 -11.76
CA HIS A 53 6.14 4.01 -13.04
C HIS A 53 4.65 3.76 -13.24
N ALA A 54 4.29 3.05 -14.29
CA ALA A 54 2.93 2.55 -14.45
C ALA A 54 2.64 1.42 -13.45
N TRP A 55 1.36 1.23 -13.13
CA TRP A 55 0.91 0.09 -12.37
C TRP A 55 1.19 -1.21 -13.11
N GLU A 56 1.63 -2.20 -12.37
CA GLU A 56 1.90 -3.56 -12.85
C GLU A 56 1.21 -4.58 -11.94
N SER A 57 1.02 -5.78 -12.44
CA SER A 57 0.48 -6.88 -11.66
C SER A 57 1.36 -8.11 -11.75
N TYR A 58 1.29 -8.95 -10.74
CA TYR A 58 1.91 -10.27 -10.74
C TYR A 58 1.10 -11.24 -9.88
N SER A 59 1.23 -12.54 -10.19
CA SER A 59 0.70 -13.62 -9.37
C SER A 59 1.86 -14.30 -8.63
N PHE A 60 1.62 -14.67 -7.39
CA PHE A 60 2.50 -15.52 -6.59
C PHE A 60 1.85 -16.87 -6.26
N SER A 61 0.81 -17.23 -7.01
CA SER A 61 0.26 -18.59 -6.95
C SER A 61 1.25 -19.56 -7.58
N PRO A 62 1.70 -20.61 -6.86
CA PRO A 62 2.79 -21.48 -7.30
C PRO A 62 2.53 -22.19 -8.63
N ASN A 63 1.28 -22.41 -8.99
CA ASN A 63 0.88 -23.23 -10.14
C ASN A 63 0.26 -22.48 -11.29
N ASN A 64 0.06 -21.18 -11.14
CA ASN A 64 -0.58 -20.38 -12.18
C ASN A 64 -0.06 -18.94 -12.20
N PRO A 65 1.24 -18.74 -12.53
CA PRO A 65 1.86 -17.42 -12.49
C PRO A 65 1.25 -16.43 -13.50
N ASP A 66 0.57 -16.93 -14.54
CA ASP A 66 0.01 -16.12 -15.61
C ASP A 66 -1.52 -15.88 -15.46
N SER A 67 -2.10 -16.25 -14.33
CA SER A 67 -3.55 -16.15 -14.12
C SER A 67 -3.98 -14.81 -13.52
N HIS A 68 -3.51 -13.72 -14.08
CA HIS A 68 -3.94 -12.39 -13.68
C HIS A 68 -4.08 -11.49 -14.91
N ASP A 69 -5.04 -10.59 -14.85
CA ASP A 69 -5.30 -9.57 -15.87
C ASP A 69 -5.46 -8.22 -15.19
N LEU A 70 -4.73 -7.23 -15.70
CA LEU A 70 -4.67 -5.87 -15.21
C LEU A 70 -5.32 -4.93 -16.21
N GLY A 71 -6.16 -4.01 -15.75
CA GLY A 71 -6.77 -3.03 -16.63
C GLY A 71 -7.57 -1.98 -15.88
N LEU A 72 -8.34 -1.21 -16.62
CA LEU A 72 -9.22 -0.18 -16.10
C LEU A 72 -10.69 -0.59 -16.30
N VAL A 73 -11.51 -0.29 -15.28
CA VAL A 73 -12.97 -0.47 -15.31
C VAL A 73 -13.65 0.82 -14.84
N ALA A 74 -14.98 0.85 -14.89
CA ALA A 74 -15.73 1.96 -14.33
C ALA A 74 -15.41 2.13 -12.82
N GLY A 75 -15.03 3.32 -12.45
CA GLY A 75 -14.61 3.68 -11.10
C GLY A 75 -15.75 3.90 -10.13
N THR A 76 -15.49 4.68 -9.08
CA THR A 76 -16.49 5.12 -8.12
C THR A 76 -17.46 6.12 -8.75
N THR A 77 -18.50 6.52 -8.01
CA THR A 77 -19.55 7.44 -8.55
C THR A 77 -18.97 8.76 -9.07
N ASN A 78 -17.82 9.18 -8.56
CA ASN A 78 -17.18 10.45 -8.93
C ASN A 78 -16.00 10.28 -9.88
N ASN A 79 -15.51 9.06 -10.09
CA ASN A 79 -14.34 8.75 -10.92
C ASN A 79 -14.77 7.89 -12.11
N PRO A 80 -14.37 8.24 -13.34
CA PRO A 80 -14.73 7.49 -14.54
C PRO A 80 -14.03 6.12 -14.59
N PHE A 81 -12.84 5.98 -14.02
CA PHE A 81 -12.03 4.77 -14.09
C PHE A 81 -11.55 4.34 -12.71
N ALA A 82 -11.22 3.07 -12.60
CA ALA A 82 -10.56 2.43 -11.46
C ALA A 82 -9.67 1.31 -11.96
N LEU A 83 -8.59 1.04 -11.24
CA LEU A 83 -7.68 -0.06 -11.51
C LEU A 83 -8.32 -1.38 -11.08
N TYR A 84 -8.29 -2.41 -11.93
CA TYR A 84 -8.72 -3.75 -11.53
C TYR A 84 -7.62 -4.79 -11.75
N LEU A 85 -7.68 -5.82 -10.93
CA LEU A 85 -6.90 -7.05 -11.04
C LEU A 85 -7.86 -8.24 -10.99
N ASP A 86 -8.06 -8.91 -12.12
CA ASP A 86 -8.71 -10.23 -12.16
C ASP A 86 -7.64 -11.29 -11.94
N PHE A 87 -7.81 -12.17 -10.98
CA PHE A 87 -6.79 -13.14 -10.60
C PHE A 87 -7.40 -14.48 -10.19
N ARG A 88 -6.59 -15.51 -10.32
CA ARG A 88 -6.90 -16.85 -9.85
C ARG A 88 -5.80 -17.32 -8.91
N VAL A 89 -6.20 -18.04 -7.87
CA VAL A 89 -5.32 -18.73 -6.94
C VAL A 89 -5.60 -20.22 -7.01
N ASP A 90 -4.56 -21.02 -7.10
CA ASP A 90 -4.65 -22.49 -7.19
C ASP A 90 -3.59 -23.11 -6.31
N ASP A 91 -4.00 -24.10 -5.50
CA ASP A 91 -3.12 -24.99 -4.77
C ASP A 91 -3.20 -26.39 -5.41
N PRO A 92 -2.09 -26.99 -5.82
CA PRO A 92 -2.12 -28.32 -6.38
C PRO A 92 -2.46 -29.35 -5.31
N PRO A 93 -3.07 -30.47 -5.69
CA PRO A 93 -3.34 -31.58 -4.79
C PRO A 93 -2.06 -32.39 -4.51
N ASP A 94 -1.05 -31.77 -3.92
CA ASP A 94 0.24 -32.41 -3.61
C ASP A 94 0.44 -32.71 -2.12
N GLY A 95 -0.57 -32.45 -1.29
CA GLY A 95 -0.56 -32.66 0.15
C GLY A 95 0.10 -31.54 0.95
N THR A 96 0.47 -30.43 0.30
CA THR A 96 0.98 -29.23 0.98
C THR A 96 -0.08 -28.15 0.99
N GLN A 97 -0.14 -27.38 2.06
CA GLN A 97 -0.93 -26.15 2.09
C GLN A 97 -0.03 -24.98 1.73
N GLN A 98 -0.46 -24.13 0.82
CA GLN A 98 0.33 -23.01 0.34
C GLN A 98 -0.47 -21.72 0.39
N ASP A 99 0.25 -20.61 0.52
CA ASP A 99 -0.31 -19.30 0.31
C ASP A 99 -0.29 -18.98 -1.19
N GLY A 100 -1.37 -18.45 -1.70
CA GLY A 100 -1.49 -18.06 -3.09
C GLY A 100 -2.21 -16.74 -3.22
N GLY A 101 -1.83 -15.97 -4.22
CA GLY A 101 -2.43 -14.66 -4.40
C GLY A 101 -1.95 -13.93 -5.65
N ALA A 102 -2.37 -12.69 -5.72
CA ALA A 102 -1.94 -11.76 -6.76
C ALA A 102 -1.83 -10.34 -6.19
N ALA A 103 -1.07 -9.51 -6.86
CA ALA A 103 -0.82 -8.14 -6.40
C ALA A 103 -0.84 -7.14 -7.55
N LEU A 104 -1.30 -5.94 -7.21
CA LEU A 104 -1.07 -4.69 -7.92
C LEU A 104 0.12 -4.00 -7.30
N MET A 105 1.02 -3.45 -8.11
CA MET A 105 2.20 -2.78 -7.61
C MET A 105 2.56 -1.58 -8.49
N ILE A 106 3.03 -0.55 -7.81
CA ILE A 106 3.68 0.60 -8.45
C ILE A 106 5.05 0.80 -7.83
N ARG A 107 6.04 1.16 -8.65
CA ARG A 107 7.42 1.37 -8.22
C ARG A 107 7.93 2.75 -8.59
N SER A 108 8.91 3.21 -7.84
CA SER A 108 9.61 4.46 -8.10
C SER A 108 11.12 4.23 -8.15
N ASP A 109 11.80 4.89 -9.09
CA ASP A 109 13.26 4.94 -9.15
C ASP A 109 13.85 5.88 -8.08
N VAL A 110 13.03 6.82 -7.61
CA VAL A 110 13.41 7.79 -6.59
C VAL A 110 12.61 7.55 -5.33
N PRO A 111 13.27 7.19 -4.21
CA PRO A 111 12.55 6.99 -2.95
C PRO A 111 11.78 8.23 -2.51
N TRP A 112 10.58 8.02 -2.01
CA TRP A 112 9.68 9.06 -1.55
C TRP A 112 9.61 9.08 -0.02
N ASP A 113 9.79 10.25 0.58
CA ASP A 113 9.61 10.47 2.02
C ASP A 113 8.14 10.81 2.30
N ILE A 114 7.45 9.87 2.97
CA ILE A 114 6.04 10.03 3.35
C ILE A 114 5.86 10.29 4.84
N THR A 115 6.92 10.58 5.59
CA THR A 115 6.85 10.78 7.06
C THR A 115 6.06 12.02 7.49
N SER A 116 5.84 12.98 6.59
CA SER A 116 5.00 14.15 6.83
C SER A 116 3.50 13.87 6.77
N TYR A 117 3.11 12.73 6.22
CA TYR A 117 1.71 12.29 6.12
C TYR A 117 1.32 11.40 7.30
N ARG A 118 0.03 11.22 7.50
CA ARG A 118 -0.52 10.45 8.62
C ARG A 118 -1.15 9.13 8.21
N ALA A 119 -1.69 9.08 7.00
CA ALA A 119 -2.42 7.92 6.51
C ALA A 119 -2.24 7.73 5.00
N LEU A 120 -2.31 6.47 4.59
CA LEU A 120 -2.61 6.05 3.22
C LEU A 120 -4.11 5.83 3.12
N VAL A 121 -4.75 6.42 2.12
CA VAL A 121 -6.19 6.34 1.88
C VAL A 121 -6.42 5.80 0.47
N PHE A 122 -7.39 4.93 0.33
CA PHE A 122 -7.82 4.40 -0.96
C PHE A 122 -9.24 3.84 -0.87
N SER A 123 -9.91 3.74 -2.00
CA SER A 123 -11.17 3.02 -2.15
C SER A 123 -10.91 1.66 -2.77
N ALA A 124 -11.54 0.61 -2.26
CA ALA A 124 -11.40 -0.74 -2.83
C ALA A 124 -12.67 -1.56 -2.70
N LYS A 125 -12.79 -2.57 -3.55
CA LYS A 125 -13.72 -3.70 -3.43
C LYS A 125 -13.01 -4.98 -3.86
N LEU A 126 -13.43 -6.10 -3.26
CA LEU A 126 -12.96 -7.44 -3.61
C LEU A 126 -14.15 -8.33 -3.92
N GLU A 127 -14.34 -8.65 -5.18
CA GLU A 127 -15.41 -9.51 -5.66
C GLU A 127 -14.91 -10.95 -5.77
N SER A 128 -15.63 -11.87 -5.17
CA SER A 128 -15.34 -13.29 -5.28
C SER A 128 -15.93 -13.86 -6.57
N GLY A 129 -15.12 -14.61 -7.32
CA GLY A 129 -15.50 -15.20 -8.59
C GLY A 129 -16.03 -16.63 -8.48
N ASN A 130 -15.77 -17.41 -9.53
CA ASN A 130 -16.10 -18.84 -9.57
C ASN A 130 -14.86 -19.61 -10.12
N PRO A 131 -14.25 -20.52 -9.33
CA PRO A 131 -14.59 -20.84 -7.94
C PRO A 131 -14.43 -19.65 -6.99
N ALA A 132 -15.15 -19.67 -5.87
CA ALA A 132 -15.12 -18.59 -4.91
C ALA A 132 -13.77 -18.48 -4.19
N LEU A 133 -13.35 -17.27 -3.89
CA LEU A 133 -12.18 -17.05 -3.03
C LEU A 133 -12.40 -17.68 -1.66
N PRO A 134 -11.34 -18.23 -1.04
CA PRO A 134 -11.38 -18.67 0.35
C PRO A 134 -11.81 -17.56 1.29
N SER A 135 -12.54 -17.91 2.34
CA SER A 135 -13.03 -16.93 3.33
C SER A 135 -11.92 -16.26 4.15
N ASN A 136 -10.71 -16.82 4.11
CA ASN A 136 -9.51 -16.27 4.75
C ASN A 136 -8.66 -15.40 3.82
N ALA A 137 -9.15 -15.09 2.62
CA ALA A 137 -8.47 -14.15 1.72
C ALA A 137 -8.41 -12.75 2.36
N LEU A 138 -7.22 -12.18 2.41
CA LEU A 138 -6.93 -10.88 3.02
C LEU A 138 -6.33 -9.94 1.99
N LEU A 139 -6.68 -8.68 2.10
CA LEU A 139 -5.99 -7.60 1.38
C LEU A 139 -4.83 -7.11 2.26
N TYR A 140 -3.62 -7.22 1.74
CA TYR A 140 -2.40 -6.65 2.30
C TYR A 140 -2.04 -5.37 1.57
N ILE A 141 -1.65 -4.37 2.32
CA ILE A 141 -1.07 -3.14 1.79
C ILE A 141 0.40 -3.12 2.22
N GLU A 142 1.29 -3.06 1.26
CA GLU A 142 2.71 -3.18 1.46
C GLU A 142 3.43 -1.93 0.93
N LEU A 143 4.36 -1.42 1.73
CA LEU A 143 5.25 -0.33 1.33
C LEU A 143 6.68 -0.88 1.23
N GLY A 144 7.26 -0.85 0.05
CA GLY A 144 8.66 -1.21 -0.16
C GLY A 144 9.58 -0.05 0.16
N CYS A 145 10.78 -0.37 0.66
CA CYS A 145 11.76 0.63 1.08
C CYS A 145 13.11 0.45 0.38
N ALA A 146 13.60 1.49 -0.24
CA ALA A 146 14.86 1.49 -0.99
C ALA A 146 16.12 1.14 -0.18
N THR A 147 16.04 1.06 1.16
CA THR A 147 17.23 0.95 2.02
C THR A 147 17.40 -0.35 2.79
N ALA A 148 16.41 -1.20 2.78
CA ALA A 148 16.55 -2.43 3.52
C ALA A 148 17.36 -3.44 2.70
N VAL A 149 18.58 -3.65 3.10
CA VAL A 149 19.47 -4.68 2.59
C VAL A 149 19.59 -5.72 3.68
N ALA A 150 19.24 -6.98 3.37
CA ALA A 150 19.48 -8.11 4.25
C ALA A 150 20.98 -8.39 4.40
N GLU A 151 21.38 -9.17 5.42
CA GLU A 151 22.78 -9.58 5.62
C GLU A 151 23.37 -10.32 4.41
N ASP A 152 22.50 -10.99 3.62
CA ASP A 152 22.90 -11.67 2.37
C ASP A 152 23.01 -10.73 1.17
N GLY A 153 22.84 -9.42 1.36
CA GLY A 153 22.88 -8.41 0.31
C GLY A 153 21.59 -8.32 -0.52
N SER A 154 20.59 -9.14 -0.25
CA SER A 154 19.29 -9.03 -0.92
C SER A 154 18.53 -7.81 -0.41
N ARG A 155 17.76 -7.18 -1.31
CA ARG A 155 16.90 -6.05 -0.97
C ARG A 155 15.68 -6.57 -0.22
N ARG A 156 15.55 -6.19 1.04
CA ARG A 156 14.39 -6.53 1.87
C ARG A 156 14.05 -5.35 2.76
N GLY A 157 12.84 -4.92 2.72
CA GLY A 157 12.42 -3.76 3.49
C GLY A 157 10.95 -3.45 3.34
N ASP A 158 10.18 -4.49 3.03
CA ASP A 158 8.75 -4.33 2.89
C ASP A 158 8.11 -4.21 4.28
N MET A 159 7.29 -3.21 4.44
CA MET A 159 6.36 -3.08 5.54
C MET A 159 4.96 -3.36 5.02
N TYR A 160 4.10 -3.86 5.87
CA TYR A 160 2.72 -4.10 5.50
C TYR A 160 1.76 -3.87 6.65
N VAL A 161 0.52 -3.63 6.29
CA VAL A 161 -0.63 -3.75 7.17
C VAL A 161 -1.67 -4.65 6.51
N VAL A 162 -2.37 -5.42 7.30
CA VAL A 162 -3.48 -6.25 6.82
C VAL A 162 -4.77 -5.47 6.94
N ALA A 163 -5.48 -5.28 5.83
CA ALA A 163 -6.85 -4.80 5.81
C ALA A 163 -7.77 -5.94 5.33
N SER A 164 -8.80 -6.23 6.11
CA SER A 164 -9.80 -7.21 5.67
C SER A 164 -10.78 -6.53 4.72
N VAL A 165 -10.83 -7.00 3.49
CA VAL A 165 -11.88 -6.64 2.54
C VAL A 165 -12.87 -7.79 2.51
N ASN A 166 -14.10 -7.54 2.96
CA ASN A 166 -15.17 -8.52 2.80
C ASN A 166 -15.42 -8.75 1.31
N HIS A 167 -15.73 -9.99 0.93
CA HIS A 167 -16.13 -10.33 -0.43
C HIS A 167 -17.44 -9.63 -0.77
N THR A 168 -17.35 -8.44 -1.32
CA THR A 168 -18.49 -7.59 -1.65
C THR A 168 -18.21 -6.76 -2.90
N ALA A 169 -19.25 -6.59 -3.71
CA ALA A 169 -19.21 -5.66 -4.84
C ALA A 169 -19.31 -4.18 -4.40
N ALA A 170 -19.55 -3.92 -3.13
CA ALA A 170 -19.66 -2.56 -2.61
C ALA A 170 -18.26 -1.95 -2.40
N TRP A 171 -18.08 -0.73 -2.86
CA TRP A 171 -16.91 0.06 -2.58
C TRP A 171 -16.80 0.37 -1.08
N GLN A 172 -15.57 0.31 -0.57
CA GLN A 172 -15.22 0.72 0.78
C GLN A 172 -14.00 1.64 0.73
N GLU A 173 -14.04 2.73 1.51
CA GLU A 173 -12.88 3.56 1.73
C GLU A 173 -12.08 3.00 2.90
N PHE A 174 -10.78 2.89 2.71
CA PHE A 174 -9.81 2.47 3.70
C PHE A 174 -8.90 3.65 4.03
N ARG A 175 -8.71 3.86 5.32
CA ARG A 175 -7.80 4.87 5.85
C ARG A 175 -6.82 4.17 6.79
N ILE A 176 -5.61 3.94 6.34
CA ILE A 176 -4.59 3.21 7.08
C ILE A 176 -3.59 4.19 7.64
N SER A 177 -3.55 4.31 8.97
CA SER A 177 -2.54 5.15 9.64
C SER A 177 -1.14 4.62 9.36
N LEU A 178 -0.21 5.48 8.94
CA LEU A 178 1.18 5.09 8.64
C LEU A 178 1.92 4.50 9.86
N VAL A 179 1.51 4.85 11.08
CA VAL A 179 2.08 4.25 12.31
C VAL A 179 1.68 2.79 12.53
N ASN A 180 0.67 2.30 11.81
CA ASN A 180 0.23 0.91 11.90
C ASN A 180 1.02 -0.03 11.00
N PHE A 181 1.84 0.51 10.09
CA PHE A 181 2.71 -0.32 9.27
C PHE A 181 3.80 -0.95 10.14
N ALA A 182 4.02 -2.24 9.93
CA ALA A 182 5.01 -3.04 10.63
C ALA A 182 5.86 -3.81 9.62
N THR A 183 7.01 -4.30 10.04
CA THR A 183 7.82 -5.19 9.21
C THR A 183 7.03 -6.46 8.89
N ALA A 184 7.07 -6.90 7.64
CA ALA A 184 6.39 -8.09 7.19
C ALA A 184 6.87 -9.34 7.95
N SER A 185 5.94 -10.13 8.50
CA SER A 185 6.28 -11.28 9.35
C SER A 185 7.02 -12.39 8.59
N TRP A 186 6.77 -12.52 7.29
CA TRP A 186 7.46 -13.51 6.43
C TRP A 186 8.92 -13.16 6.14
N LEU A 187 9.36 -11.95 6.43
CA LEU A 187 10.77 -11.56 6.32
C LEU A 187 11.63 -12.10 7.46
N GLY A 188 11.01 -12.77 8.45
CA GLY A 188 11.70 -13.34 9.60
C GLY A 188 12.39 -12.29 10.47
N SER A 189 13.62 -12.57 10.93
CA SER A 189 14.42 -11.65 11.75
C SER A 189 15.17 -10.59 10.95
N ILE A 190 14.83 -10.40 9.69
CA ILE A 190 15.51 -9.42 8.84
C ILE A 190 15.02 -8.03 9.20
N TRP A 191 15.87 -7.30 9.87
CA TRP A 191 15.60 -5.96 10.34
C TRP A 191 15.79 -4.97 9.21
N VAL A 192 14.77 -4.15 8.96
CA VAL A 192 15.01 -2.86 8.33
C VAL A 192 15.84 -2.04 9.32
N ALA A 193 17.07 -1.72 8.98
CA ALA A 193 17.89 -0.88 9.84
C ALA A 193 17.12 0.43 10.13
N GLY A 194 16.82 0.70 11.42
CA GLY A 194 16.00 1.85 11.82
C GLY A 194 14.50 1.64 11.87
N GLY A 195 13.99 0.45 11.54
CA GLY A 195 12.58 0.07 11.70
C GLY A 195 11.62 0.77 10.72
N PRO A 196 10.30 0.65 10.96
CA PRO A 196 9.26 1.20 10.08
C PRO A 196 9.39 2.70 9.81
N ALA A 197 9.78 3.49 10.80
CA ALA A 197 9.94 4.94 10.64
C ALA A 197 10.99 5.32 9.60
N GLN A 198 12.08 4.53 9.48
CA GLN A 198 13.11 4.78 8.48
C GLN A 198 12.67 4.33 7.09
N CYS A 199 11.84 3.28 7.00
CA CYS A 199 11.26 2.86 5.74
C CYS A 199 10.34 3.94 5.16
N LEU A 200 9.51 4.58 5.98
CA LEU A 200 8.61 5.66 5.55
C LEU A 200 9.35 6.88 4.97
N GLN A 201 10.64 7.05 5.29
CA GLN A 201 11.48 8.09 4.69
C GLN A 201 11.95 7.75 3.26
N ARG A 202 11.77 6.51 2.81
CA ARG A 202 12.38 6.01 1.57
C ARG A 202 11.52 4.97 0.87
N VAL A 203 10.22 5.22 0.79
CA VAL A 203 9.27 4.36 0.09
C VAL A 203 9.57 4.39 -1.41
N ASP A 204 9.73 3.23 -2.01
CA ASP A 204 10.00 3.07 -3.44
C ASP A 204 9.00 2.15 -4.15
N SER A 205 8.09 1.56 -3.40
CA SER A 205 6.99 0.81 -3.99
C SER A 205 5.78 0.78 -3.07
N ILE A 206 4.61 0.69 -3.68
CA ILE A 206 3.33 0.50 -3.01
C ILE A 206 2.68 -0.70 -3.66
N ARG A 207 2.17 -1.62 -2.83
CA ARG A 207 1.60 -2.86 -3.29
C ARG A 207 0.28 -3.14 -2.58
N PHE A 208 -0.69 -3.62 -3.34
CA PHE A 208 -1.96 -4.14 -2.85
C PHE A 208 -2.04 -5.61 -3.24
N SER A 209 -1.89 -6.50 -2.28
CA SER A 209 -1.89 -7.94 -2.49
C SER A 209 -3.14 -8.57 -1.93
N VAL A 210 -3.76 -9.47 -2.67
CA VAL A 210 -4.74 -10.40 -2.11
C VAL A 210 -4.04 -11.73 -1.92
N ASP A 211 -3.99 -12.17 -0.67
CA ASP A 211 -3.39 -13.44 -0.25
C ASP A 211 -4.43 -14.34 0.40
N ALA A 212 -4.40 -15.61 0.06
CA ALA A 212 -5.27 -16.63 0.62
C ALA A 212 -4.46 -17.87 0.99
N HIS A 213 -4.64 -18.33 2.22
CA HIS A 213 -4.12 -19.63 2.63
C HIS A 213 -5.03 -20.72 2.07
N LEU A 214 -4.48 -21.49 1.13
CA LEU A 214 -5.21 -22.51 0.39
C LEU A 214 -5.08 -23.87 1.05
N SER A 215 -6.19 -24.60 1.10
CA SER A 215 -6.18 -26.03 1.42
C SER A 215 -5.79 -26.84 0.17
N ASP A 216 -5.25 -28.04 0.38
CA ASP A 216 -4.82 -28.96 -0.68
C ASP A 216 -5.88 -29.10 -1.80
N GLY A 217 -5.48 -28.76 -3.01
CA GLY A 217 -6.35 -28.77 -4.19
C GLY A 217 -7.41 -27.68 -4.24
N GLN A 218 -7.37 -26.70 -3.36
CA GLN A 218 -8.30 -25.56 -3.38
C GLN A 218 -7.92 -24.57 -4.47
N SER A 219 -8.93 -23.98 -5.08
CA SER A 219 -8.76 -22.88 -6.02
C SER A 219 -9.77 -21.76 -5.73
N GLY A 220 -9.46 -20.56 -6.18
CA GLY A 220 -10.35 -19.41 -6.07
C GLY A 220 -10.08 -18.40 -7.18
N ARG A 221 -11.08 -17.58 -7.48
CA ARG A 221 -10.97 -16.45 -8.38
C ARG A 221 -11.51 -15.20 -7.72
N GLY A 222 -10.89 -14.06 -7.96
CA GLY A 222 -11.34 -12.78 -7.45
C GLY A 222 -11.05 -11.64 -8.41
N VAL A 223 -11.73 -10.53 -8.18
CA VAL A 223 -11.45 -9.26 -8.82
C VAL A 223 -11.25 -8.22 -7.74
N LEU A 224 -10.01 -7.75 -7.59
CA LEU A 224 -9.70 -6.58 -6.76
C LEU A 224 -9.84 -5.34 -7.63
N THR A 225 -10.60 -4.36 -7.15
CA THR A 225 -10.70 -3.06 -7.81
C THR A 225 -10.30 -1.98 -6.81
N ILE A 226 -9.44 -1.05 -7.24
CA ILE A 226 -8.89 0.02 -6.40
C ILE A 226 -9.03 1.36 -7.12
N ASP A 227 -9.23 2.41 -6.33
CA ASP A 227 -9.46 3.77 -6.82
C ASP A 227 -9.05 4.79 -5.74
N ASN A 228 -8.81 6.06 -6.13
CA ASN A 228 -8.57 7.18 -5.23
C ASN A 228 -7.44 6.92 -4.21
N ILE A 229 -6.25 6.62 -4.68
CA ILE A 229 -5.10 6.33 -3.82
C ILE A 229 -4.35 7.63 -3.51
N TYR A 230 -4.26 7.99 -2.22
CA TYR A 230 -3.51 9.18 -1.78
C TYR A 230 -2.97 9.03 -0.37
N VAL A 231 -2.02 9.88 0.00
CA VAL A 231 -1.55 10.05 1.39
C VAL A 231 -1.96 11.42 1.92
N GLU A 232 -2.27 11.49 3.22
CA GLU A 232 -2.69 12.73 3.88
C GLU A 232 -2.16 12.87 5.31
#